data_4ab7f733e32cdd61c7b83314553b5675
#
_entry.id   4ab7f733e32cdd61c7b83314553b5675
#
_cell.length_a   1.000
_cell.length_b   1.000
_cell.length_c   1.000
_cell.angle_alpha   90.00
_cell.angle_beta   90.00
_cell.angle_gamma   90.00
#
_symmetry.space_group_name_H-M   'P 1'
#
loop_
_entity.id
_entity.type
_entity.pdbx_description
1 polymer ?
#
loop_
_entity_poly.entity_id
_entity_poly.type
_entity_poly.pdbx_seq_one_letter_code
_entity_poly.pdbx_strand_id
1 'polypeptide(L)'
;MLTSQVQELMTQGYALSNKFHFGQWNQGEFEAWVNECYDIIAACEPELYFPLFPDHRHIEEIVLILMVTSRKISHGEIEYQGL
;
A
#
# COMPACT_ATOMS: atom_id res chain seq x y z
N MET A 1 -5.89 -5.36 13.59
CA MET A 1 -5.71 -3.91 13.82
C MET A 1 -5.25 -3.25 12.53
N LEU A 2 -5.79 -2.08 12.21
CA LEU A 2 -5.51 -1.41 10.92
C LEU A 2 -4.03 -1.10 10.73
N THR A 3 -3.34 -0.63 11.77
CA THR A 3 -1.91 -0.33 11.69
C THR A 3 -1.10 -1.56 11.30
N SER A 4 -1.46 -2.73 11.83
CA SER A 4 -0.80 -3.99 11.48
C SER A 4 -1.04 -4.36 10.03
N GLN A 5 -2.25 -4.13 9.52
CA GLN A 5 -2.58 -4.40 8.11
C GLN A 5 -1.76 -3.52 7.19
N VAL A 6 -1.62 -2.22 7.52
CA VAL A 6 -0.81 -1.30 6.71
C VAL A 6 0.66 -1.72 6.73
N GLN A 7 1.19 -2.08 7.89
CA GLN A 7 2.57 -2.54 8.00
C GLN A 7 2.81 -3.82 7.20
N GLU A 8 1.86 -4.75 7.23
CA GLU A 8 1.95 -5.96 6.44
C GLU A 8 1.98 -5.66 4.94
N LEU A 9 1.14 -4.74 4.47
CA LEU A 9 1.15 -4.32 3.08
C LEU A 9 2.48 -3.66 2.68
N MET A 10 3.09 -2.88 3.57
CA MET A 10 4.42 -2.31 3.33
C MET A 10 5.46 -3.41 3.18
N THR A 11 5.44 -4.40 4.05
CA THR A 11 6.35 -5.55 3.99
C THR A 11 6.17 -6.32 2.68
N GLN A 12 4.93 -6.54 2.27
CA GLN A 12 4.63 -7.20 1.00
C GLN A 12 5.15 -6.38 -0.19
N GLY A 13 5.05 -5.06 -0.12
CA GLY A 13 5.60 -4.19 -1.16
C GLY A 13 7.10 -4.34 -1.32
N TYR A 14 7.84 -4.39 -0.22
CA TYR A 14 9.28 -4.62 -0.27
C TYR A 14 9.60 -6.00 -0.84
N ALA A 15 8.83 -7.02 -0.46
CA ALA A 15 9.03 -8.36 -1.00
C ALA A 15 8.78 -8.40 -2.51
N LEU A 16 7.76 -7.70 -2.99
CA LEU A 16 7.47 -7.60 -4.43
C LEU A 16 8.61 -6.91 -5.18
N SER A 17 9.16 -5.84 -4.61
CA SER A 17 10.30 -5.15 -5.20
C SER A 17 11.50 -6.08 -5.33
N ASN A 18 11.78 -6.87 -4.30
CA ASN A 18 12.86 -7.84 -4.33
C ASN A 18 12.61 -8.93 -5.38
N LYS A 19 11.37 -9.42 -5.48
CA LYS A 19 11.02 -10.40 -6.50
C LYS A 19 11.25 -9.87 -7.91
N PHE A 20 10.96 -8.60 -8.14
CA PHE A 20 11.23 -7.98 -9.43
C PHE A 20 12.74 -7.99 -9.74
N HIS A 21 13.56 -7.60 -8.77
CA HIS A 21 15.02 -7.57 -8.96
C HIS A 21 15.61 -8.95 -9.20
N PHE A 22 15.01 -9.99 -8.63
CA PHE A 22 15.50 -11.36 -8.78
C PHE A 22 14.81 -12.15 -9.90
N GLY A 23 14.01 -11.49 -10.72
CA GLY A 23 13.35 -12.15 -11.84
C GLY A 23 12.21 -13.09 -11.44
N GLN A 24 11.65 -12.92 -10.25
CA GLN A 24 10.58 -13.76 -9.71
C GLN A 24 9.25 -13.02 -9.70
N TRP A 25 9.06 -12.07 -10.60
CA TRP A 25 7.89 -11.22 -10.65
C TRP A 25 6.64 -12.02 -11.02
N ASN A 26 5.55 -11.77 -10.28
CA ASN A 26 4.24 -12.30 -10.58
C ASN A 26 3.24 -11.14 -10.65
N GLN A 27 2.71 -10.89 -11.84
CA GLN A 27 1.82 -9.76 -12.09
C GLN A 27 0.52 -9.87 -11.29
N GLY A 28 -0.06 -11.07 -11.17
CA GLY A 28 -1.28 -11.27 -10.40
C GLY A 28 -1.09 -10.96 -8.93
N GLU A 29 0.04 -11.35 -8.36
CA GLU A 29 0.39 -11.04 -6.97
C GLU A 29 0.51 -9.53 -6.77
N PHE A 30 1.18 -8.85 -7.70
CA PHE A 30 1.31 -7.41 -7.66
C PHE A 30 -0.05 -6.71 -7.72
N GLU A 31 -0.91 -7.12 -8.65
CA GLU A 31 -2.24 -6.54 -8.80
C GLU A 31 -3.10 -6.72 -7.56
N ALA A 32 -3.05 -7.88 -6.94
CA ALA A 32 -3.76 -8.14 -5.69
C ALA A 32 -3.29 -7.21 -4.58
N TRP A 33 -1.97 -7.04 -4.46
CA TRP A 33 -1.38 -6.12 -3.48
C TRP A 33 -1.81 -4.67 -3.73
N VAL A 34 -1.78 -4.23 -4.98
CA VAL A 34 -2.20 -2.86 -5.35
C VAL A 34 -3.66 -2.63 -4.97
N ASN A 35 -4.54 -3.60 -5.24
CA ASN A 35 -5.96 -3.47 -4.91
C ASN A 35 -6.18 -3.36 -3.41
N GLU A 36 -5.47 -4.15 -2.61
CA GLU A 36 -5.56 -4.05 -1.14
C GLU A 36 -5.06 -2.71 -0.63
N CYS A 37 -3.94 -2.22 -1.18
CA CYS A 37 -3.40 -0.91 -0.81
C CYS A 37 -4.40 0.21 -1.17
N TYR A 38 -4.96 0.14 -2.36
CA TYR A 38 -5.94 1.13 -2.81
C TYR A 38 -7.14 1.17 -1.89
N ASP A 39 -7.68 0.01 -1.51
CA ASP A 39 -8.86 -0.06 -0.66
C ASP A 39 -8.61 0.61 0.70
N ILE A 40 -7.47 0.35 1.32
CA ILE A 40 -7.13 0.95 2.60
C ILE A 40 -6.89 2.46 2.47
N ILE A 41 -6.13 2.87 1.47
CA ILE A 41 -5.81 4.29 1.27
C ILE A 41 -7.08 5.07 0.94
N ALA A 42 -7.95 4.53 0.09
CA ALA A 42 -9.20 5.19 -0.26
C ALA A 42 -10.13 5.34 0.94
N ALA A 43 -10.13 4.37 1.85
CA ALA A 43 -10.93 4.44 3.06
C ALA A 43 -10.40 5.46 4.07
N CYS A 44 -9.08 5.63 4.13
CA CYS A 44 -8.45 6.54 5.10
C CYS A 44 -8.28 7.95 4.55
N GLU A 45 -7.88 8.08 3.29
CA GLU A 45 -7.60 9.38 2.65
C GLU A 45 -8.07 9.36 1.19
N PRO A 46 -9.38 9.51 0.94
CA PRO A 46 -9.93 9.35 -0.41
C PRO A 46 -9.43 10.40 -1.41
N GLU A 47 -8.88 11.51 -0.95
CA GLU A 47 -8.36 12.56 -1.83
C GLU A 47 -6.87 12.42 -2.11
N LEU A 48 -6.21 11.46 -1.50
CA LEU A 48 -4.79 11.25 -1.71
C LEU A 48 -4.55 10.66 -3.09
N TYR A 49 -3.50 11.15 -3.76
CA TYR A 49 -3.11 10.64 -5.07
C TYR A 49 -2.72 9.15 -4.97
N PHE A 50 -3.21 8.38 -5.94
CA PHE A 50 -2.82 6.98 -6.10
C PHE A 50 -2.59 6.72 -7.58
N PRO A 51 -1.51 6.01 -7.97
CA PRO A 51 -1.25 5.74 -9.37
C PRO A 51 -2.41 5.04 -10.06
N LEU A 52 -2.84 5.55 -11.22
CA LEU A 52 -3.99 5.01 -11.94
C LEU A 52 -3.66 3.67 -12.62
N PHE A 53 -2.46 3.57 -13.19
CA PHE A 53 -1.98 2.35 -13.84
C PHE A 53 -0.64 1.97 -13.23
N PRO A 54 -0.63 1.43 -12.00
CA PRO A 54 0.62 1.16 -11.31
C PRO A 54 1.39 -0.01 -11.92
N ASP A 55 2.72 0.13 -11.93
CA ASP A 55 3.63 -0.95 -12.31
C ASP A 55 4.72 -1.08 -11.23
N HIS A 56 5.74 -1.90 -11.49
CA HIS A 56 6.79 -2.14 -10.50
C HIS A 56 7.50 -0.86 -10.05
N ARG A 57 7.51 0.18 -10.88
CA ARG A 57 8.17 1.45 -10.56
C ARG A 57 7.40 2.24 -9.51
N HIS A 58 6.13 1.92 -9.30
CA HIS A 58 5.29 2.60 -8.33
C HIS A 58 5.29 1.95 -6.94
N ILE A 59 5.99 0.82 -6.76
CA ILE A 59 6.00 0.11 -5.48
C ILE A 59 6.47 1.02 -4.36
N GLU A 60 7.60 1.71 -4.56
CA GLU A 60 8.15 2.60 -3.52
C GLU A 60 7.21 3.75 -3.21
N GLU A 61 6.58 4.32 -4.23
CA GLU A 61 5.60 5.39 -4.06
C GLU A 61 4.40 4.93 -3.24
N ILE A 62 3.87 3.75 -3.57
CA ILE A 62 2.73 3.19 -2.84
C ILE A 62 3.12 2.88 -1.38
N VAL A 63 4.31 2.31 -1.16
CA VAL A 63 4.82 2.06 0.19
C VAL A 63 4.95 3.36 0.97
N LEU A 64 5.41 4.43 0.34
CA LEU A 64 5.52 5.73 0.99
C LEU A 64 4.14 6.28 1.39
N ILE A 65 3.16 6.13 0.53
CA ILE A 65 1.78 6.52 0.83
C ILE A 65 1.26 5.73 2.03
N LEU A 66 1.50 4.42 2.06
CA LEU A 66 1.12 3.57 3.19
C LEU A 66 1.80 4.03 4.49
N MET A 67 3.07 4.42 4.41
CA MET A 67 3.82 4.89 5.58
C MET A 67 3.19 6.16 6.14
N VAL A 68 2.86 7.13 5.27
CA VAL A 68 2.22 8.38 5.68
C VAL A 68 0.86 8.09 6.31
N THR A 69 0.07 7.23 5.68
CA THR A 69 -1.24 6.83 6.19
C THR A 69 -1.12 6.17 7.57
N SER A 70 -0.15 5.28 7.73
CA SER A 70 0.10 4.60 9.00
C SER A 70 0.42 5.60 10.12
N ARG A 71 1.25 6.61 9.82
CA ARG A 71 1.58 7.64 10.80
C ARG A 71 0.37 8.44 11.23
N LYS A 72 -0.48 8.82 10.27
CA LYS A 72 -1.68 9.58 10.56
C LYS A 72 -2.66 8.77 11.42
N ILE A 73 -2.81 7.49 11.14
CA ILE A 73 -3.63 6.61 11.97
C ILE A 73 -3.09 6.54 13.39
N SER A 74 -1.78 6.36 13.54
CA SER A 74 -1.14 6.26 14.85
C SER A 74 -1.26 7.55 15.67
N HIS A 75 -1.30 8.71 14.99
CA HIS A 75 -1.44 10.01 15.65
C HIS A 75 -2.90 10.44 15.82
N GLY A 76 -3.87 9.60 15.42
CA GLY A 76 -5.29 9.92 15.55
C GLY A 76 -5.79 10.96 14.56
N GLU A 77 -5.04 11.24 13.50
CA GLU A 77 -5.42 12.22 12.49
C GLU A 77 -6.43 11.67 11.48
N ILE A 78 -6.57 10.35 11.39
CA ILE A 78 -7.49 9.67 10.48
C ILE A 78 -8.35 8.71 11.28
N GLU A 79 -9.65 8.77 11.06
CA GLU A 79 -10.58 7.75 11.55
C GLU A 79 -10.87 6.78 10.43
N TYR A 80 -10.64 5.49 10.69
CA TYR A 80 -10.93 4.46 9.71
C TYR A 80 -12.40 4.07 9.80
N GLN A 81 -13.14 4.32 8.72
CA GLN A 81 -14.58 4.12 8.66
C GLN A 81 -14.97 2.83 7.93
N GLY A 82 -14.03 2.06 7.46
CA GLY A 82 -14.30 0.94 6.57
C GLY A 82 -14.66 -0.38 7.25
N LEU A 83 -14.62 -0.41 8.55
CA LEU A 83 -14.93 -1.63 9.29
C LEU A 83 -15.85 -1.36 10.44
#